data_baf8c469ea064e0a93a2d649cb38c855
#
_entry.id   baf8c469ea064e0a93a2d649cb38c855
#
_cell.length_a   1.000
_cell.length_b   1.000
_cell.length_c   1.000
_cell.angle_alpha   90.00
_cell.angle_beta   90.00
_cell.angle_gamma   90.00
#
_symmetry.space_group_name_H-M   'P 1'
#
loop_
_entity.id
_entity.type
_entity.pdbx_description
1 polymer ?
#
loop_
_entity_poly.entity_id
_entity_poly.type
_entity_poly.pdbx_seq_one_letter_code
_entity_poly.pdbx_strand_id
1 'polypeptide(L)'
;MLKGIDISNWQKGLDIASTGAEFVICKATQGTTFVDPSCDRHYQLAKRLGLKLGVYHYASGGDPIAEADFFLKNIQGYIGEAILILDWERLQNPRFGEHASWCKRFLDRVKEKTGIKPLIYMSASVLRMADWSSVSNADYGLWVAGYPDNRDSWDIPNFPYSIRPWNFYALWQYTSSGGRLDRDIFSGTREAWDKYANPSGAPAPAPAPSPAKKSNEDLATEVIRGLWGNGQERRNRLEAAGYNYYAVQQIVNDRLAPARRDTAEYYIVKPGDTLWAIAQRYGTTYQEIARLSGISNPSLIFPGQKVRVK
;
A
#
# COMPACT_ATOMS: atom_id res chain seq x y z
N MET A 1 -9.15 11.28 -26.01
CA MET A 1 -9.39 9.96 -25.39
C MET A 1 -8.08 9.52 -24.76
N LEU A 2 -8.10 9.02 -23.53
CA LEU A 2 -6.92 8.48 -22.85
C LEU A 2 -7.06 6.96 -22.73
N LYS A 3 -5.94 6.25 -22.74
CA LYS A 3 -5.85 4.80 -22.52
C LYS A 3 -5.32 4.54 -21.11
N GLY A 4 -5.86 3.57 -20.39
CA GLY A 4 -5.43 3.28 -19.03
C GLY A 4 -5.74 1.89 -18.56
N ILE A 5 -5.47 1.68 -17.30
CA ILE A 5 -5.63 0.39 -16.61
C ILE A 5 -6.29 0.62 -15.26
N ASP A 6 -7.01 -0.39 -14.80
CA ASP A 6 -7.38 -0.47 -13.40
C ASP A 6 -6.70 -1.67 -12.72
N ILE A 7 -6.30 -1.49 -11.47
CA ILE A 7 -5.43 -2.43 -10.75
C ILE A 7 -5.75 -2.49 -9.26
N SER A 8 -5.38 -3.60 -8.67
CA SER A 8 -5.52 -3.87 -7.23
C SER A 8 -4.28 -4.60 -6.68
N ASN A 9 -4.38 -5.14 -5.49
CA ASN A 9 -3.36 -6.02 -4.91
C ASN A 9 -3.09 -7.29 -5.74
N TRP A 10 -3.97 -7.66 -6.69
CA TRP A 10 -3.71 -8.74 -7.64
C TRP A 10 -2.54 -8.43 -8.58
N GLN A 11 -2.34 -7.15 -8.91
CA GLN A 11 -1.24 -6.67 -9.74
C GLN A 11 -0.07 -6.09 -8.92
N LYS A 12 0.16 -6.55 -7.70
CA LYS A 12 1.18 -6.02 -6.77
C LYS A 12 2.61 -5.93 -7.32
N GLY A 13 2.93 -6.73 -8.34
CA GLY A 13 4.25 -6.75 -8.98
C GLY A 13 4.30 -6.07 -10.35
N LEU A 14 3.21 -5.42 -10.78
CA LEU A 14 3.13 -4.81 -12.10
C LEU A 14 4.13 -3.65 -12.24
N ASP A 15 4.87 -3.66 -13.34
CA ASP A 15 5.62 -2.50 -13.81
C ASP A 15 4.68 -1.57 -14.60
N ILE A 16 4.11 -0.58 -13.91
CA ILE A 16 3.17 0.37 -14.52
C ILE A 16 3.81 1.14 -15.67
N ALA A 17 5.11 1.45 -15.58
CA ALA A 17 5.79 2.21 -16.63
C ALA A 17 5.82 1.48 -17.98
N SER A 18 5.88 0.14 -17.96
CA SER A 18 5.92 -0.69 -19.16
C SER A 18 4.55 -0.88 -19.82
N THR A 19 3.44 -0.50 -19.16
CA THR A 19 2.08 -0.75 -19.68
C THR A 19 1.67 0.14 -20.83
N GLY A 20 2.28 1.33 -20.96
CA GLY A 20 1.87 2.37 -21.92
C GLY A 20 0.58 3.09 -21.54
N ALA A 21 0.11 2.94 -20.29
CA ALA A 21 -1.07 3.62 -19.78
C ALA A 21 -0.83 5.14 -19.62
N GLU A 22 -1.88 5.92 -19.86
CA GLU A 22 -1.94 7.37 -19.63
C GLU A 22 -2.67 7.70 -18.32
N PHE A 23 -3.43 6.74 -17.76
CA PHE A 23 -4.05 6.82 -16.44
C PHE A 23 -4.05 5.46 -15.74
N VAL A 24 -4.16 5.50 -14.42
CA VAL A 24 -4.29 4.31 -13.56
C VAL A 24 -5.39 4.54 -12.55
N ILE A 25 -6.28 3.55 -12.42
CA ILE A 25 -7.32 3.51 -11.38
C ILE A 25 -6.95 2.41 -10.39
N CYS A 26 -6.76 2.78 -9.10
CA CYS A 26 -6.33 1.84 -8.07
C CYS A 26 -7.48 1.45 -7.15
N LYS A 27 -7.64 0.15 -6.85
CA LYS A 27 -8.50 -0.28 -5.74
C LYS A 27 -7.99 0.35 -4.45
N ALA A 28 -8.86 1.08 -3.75
CA ALA A 28 -8.51 1.68 -2.47
C ALA A 28 -9.08 0.87 -1.30
N THR A 29 -10.37 0.57 -1.35
CA THR A 29 -11.08 -0.08 -0.24
C THR A 29 -12.15 -1.05 -0.73
N GLN A 30 -12.63 -1.91 0.20
CA GLN A 30 -13.80 -2.75 -0.02
C GLN A 30 -14.58 -2.90 1.28
N GLY A 31 -15.90 -2.73 1.22
CA GLY A 31 -16.77 -2.77 2.41
C GLY A 31 -16.31 -1.77 3.48
N THR A 32 -16.37 -2.15 4.74
CA THR A 32 -15.98 -1.27 5.86
C THR A 32 -14.70 -1.70 6.58
N THR A 33 -13.97 -2.71 6.07
CA THR A 33 -12.83 -3.31 6.78
C THR A 33 -11.59 -3.52 5.93
N PHE A 34 -11.71 -3.62 4.61
CA PHE A 34 -10.58 -3.91 3.74
C PHE A 34 -10.01 -2.64 3.11
N VAL A 35 -8.72 -2.42 3.28
CA VAL A 35 -7.90 -1.43 2.56
C VAL A 35 -6.93 -2.19 1.67
N ASP A 36 -6.88 -1.86 0.38
CA ASP A 36 -5.98 -2.53 -0.54
C ASP A 36 -4.52 -2.19 -0.20
N PRO A 37 -3.69 -3.19 0.14
CA PRO A 37 -2.32 -2.96 0.61
C PRO A 37 -1.38 -2.44 -0.48
N SER A 38 -1.80 -2.50 -1.75
CA SER A 38 -1.01 -2.01 -2.89
C SER A 38 -1.43 -0.63 -3.37
N CYS A 39 -2.57 -0.11 -2.89
CA CYS A 39 -3.17 1.12 -3.38
C CYS A 39 -2.18 2.29 -3.38
N ASP A 40 -1.64 2.65 -2.21
CA ASP A 40 -0.74 3.82 -2.11
C ASP A 40 0.52 3.64 -2.95
N ARG A 41 1.11 2.44 -2.96
CA ARG A 41 2.29 2.16 -3.80
C ARG A 41 2.00 2.37 -5.28
N HIS A 42 0.89 1.81 -5.79
CA HIS A 42 0.49 1.96 -7.19
C HIS A 42 0.17 3.41 -7.53
N TYR A 43 -0.60 4.07 -6.66
CA TYR A 43 -0.97 5.47 -6.79
C TYR A 43 0.26 6.39 -6.87
N GLN A 44 1.18 6.27 -5.92
CA GLN A 44 2.40 7.10 -5.88
C GLN A 44 3.33 6.81 -7.06
N LEU A 45 3.40 5.56 -7.53
CA LEU A 45 4.18 5.22 -8.72
C LEU A 45 3.55 5.85 -9.97
N ALA A 46 2.24 5.71 -10.18
CA ALA A 46 1.52 6.32 -11.29
C ALA A 46 1.65 7.86 -11.28
N LYS A 47 1.57 8.48 -10.09
CA LYS A 47 1.77 9.92 -9.89
C LYS A 47 3.16 10.37 -10.33
N ARG A 48 4.22 9.66 -9.91
CA ARG A 48 5.61 9.98 -10.33
C ARG A 48 5.81 9.82 -11.84
N LEU A 49 5.07 8.94 -12.49
CA LEU A 49 5.09 8.77 -13.95
C LEU A 49 4.25 9.83 -14.68
N GLY A 50 3.61 10.75 -13.96
CA GLY A 50 2.77 11.80 -14.55
C GLY A 50 1.46 11.28 -15.14
N LEU A 51 1.00 10.08 -14.74
CA LEU A 51 -0.25 9.50 -15.20
C LEU A 51 -1.44 10.16 -14.50
N LYS A 52 -2.61 10.13 -15.13
CA LYS A 52 -3.85 10.53 -14.49
C LYS A 52 -4.30 9.46 -13.50
N LEU A 53 -4.94 9.89 -12.41
CA LEU A 53 -5.16 9.06 -11.24
C LEU A 53 -6.65 8.86 -10.94
N GLY A 54 -7.02 7.64 -10.58
CA GLY A 54 -8.34 7.29 -10.07
C GLY A 54 -8.22 6.32 -8.90
N VAL A 55 -9.24 6.31 -8.04
CA VAL A 55 -9.35 5.33 -6.94
C VAL A 55 -10.77 4.82 -6.83
N TYR A 56 -10.93 3.52 -6.55
CA TYR A 56 -12.24 2.94 -6.42
C TYR A 56 -12.48 2.22 -5.10
N HIS A 57 -13.75 2.21 -4.71
CA HIS A 57 -14.29 1.42 -3.62
C HIS A 57 -15.13 0.27 -4.17
N TYR A 58 -14.79 -0.95 -3.80
CA TYR A 58 -15.58 -2.13 -4.13
C TYR A 58 -16.70 -2.31 -3.11
N ALA A 59 -17.95 -2.23 -3.55
CA ALA A 59 -19.12 -2.37 -2.68
C ALA A 59 -19.27 -3.80 -2.16
N SER A 60 -19.35 -3.98 -0.85
CA SER A 60 -19.66 -5.26 -0.21
C SER A 60 -21.12 -5.40 0.23
N GLY A 61 -21.98 -4.41 -0.05
CA GLY A 61 -23.39 -4.43 0.25
C GLY A 61 -23.72 -4.30 1.75
N GLY A 62 -22.86 -3.64 2.50
CA GLY A 62 -23.15 -3.17 3.85
C GLY A 62 -24.06 -1.95 3.87
N ASP A 63 -23.94 -1.09 4.89
CA ASP A 63 -24.59 0.21 4.86
C ASP A 63 -23.83 1.14 3.90
N PRO A 64 -24.49 1.73 2.88
CA PRO A 64 -23.83 2.55 1.86
C PRO A 64 -23.15 3.80 2.44
N ILE A 65 -23.68 4.36 3.54
CA ILE A 65 -23.07 5.53 4.19
C ILE A 65 -21.81 5.11 4.94
N ALA A 66 -21.85 3.99 5.65
CA ALA A 66 -20.68 3.45 6.35
C ALA A 66 -19.54 3.05 5.38
N GLU A 67 -19.89 2.43 4.23
CA GLU A 67 -18.92 2.11 3.18
C GLU A 67 -18.33 3.37 2.55
N ALA A 68 -19.15 4.40 2.27
CA ALA A 68 -18.68 5.69 1.77
C ALA A 68 -17.75 6.41 2.76
N ASP A 69 -18.12 6.46 4.04
CA ASP A 69 -17.30 7.08 5.08
C ASP A 69 -15.97 6.33 5.28
N PHE A 70 -15.99 4.99 5.18
CA PHE A 70 -14.77 4.17 5.21
C PHE A 70 -13.87 4.45 4.00
N PHE A 71 -14.43 4.53 2.80
CA PHE A 71 -13.71 4.91 1.58
C PHE A 71 -13.04 6.27 1.78
N LEU A 72 -13.81 7.30 2.11
CA LEU A 72 -13.32 8.67 2.29
C LEU A 72 -12.23 8.78 3.36
N LYS A 73 -12.38 8.08 4.47
CA LYS A 73 -11.36 8.03 5.54
C LYS A 73 -10.00 7.55 5.02
N ASN A 74 -10.00 6.59 4.10
CA ASN A 74 -8.77 5.95 3.62
C ASN A 74 -8.17 6.63 2.39
N ILE A 75 -8.91 7.53 1.72
CA ILE A 75 -8.44 8.22 0.51
C ILE A 75 -8.22 9.73 0.70
N GLN A 76 -8.17 10.23 1.92
CA GLN A 76 -8.07 11.68 2.21
C GLN A 76 -6.98 12.38 1.41
N GLY A 77 -5.83 11.73 1.22
CA GLY A 77 -4.71 12.28 0.45
C GLY A 77 -4.88 12.25 -1.08
N TYR A 78 -5.98 11.68 -1.59
CA TYR A 78 -6.24 11.53 -3.03
C TYR A 78 -7.42 12.40 -3.51
N ILE A 79 -8.21 12.94 -2.57
CA ILE A 79 -9.37 13.79 -2.86
C ILE A 79 -8.90 15.09 -3.53
N GLY A 80 -9.51 15.43 -4.68
CA GLY A 80 -9.12 16.59 -5.48
C GLY A 80 -7.94 16.35 -6.43
N GLU A 81 -7.38 15.13 -6.42
CA GLU A 81 -6.31 14.71 -7.32
C GLU A 81 -6.72 13.50 -8.18
N ALA A 82 -7.49 12.59 -7.61
CA ALA A 82 -7.97 11.38 -8.27
C ALA A 82 -9.47 11.43 -8.57
N ILE A 83 -9.89 10.81 -9.66
CA ILE A 83 -11.30 10.50 -9.88
C ILE A 83 -11.74 9.47 -8.81
N LEU A 84 -12.86 9.75 -8.15
CA LEU A 84 -13.44 8.87 -7.13
C LEU A 84 -14.48 7.96 -7.78
N ILE A 85 -14.49 6.66 -7.43
CA ILE A 85 -15.31 5.68 -8.13
C ILE A 85 -15.94 4.71 -7.14
N LEU A 86 -17.23 4.43 -7.35
CA LEU A 86 -17.94 3.29 -6.75
C LEU A 86 -17.91 2.13 -7.72
N ASP A 87 -17.41 0.99 -7.30
CA ASP A 87 -17.44 -0.27 -8.04
C ASP A 87 -18.61 -1.12 -7.54
N TRP A 88 -19.60 -1.33 -8.41
CA TRP A 88 -20.83 -2.06 -8.12
C TRP A 88 -20.93 -3.38 -8.85
N GLU A 89 -20.57 -4.43 -8.13
CA GLU A 89 -20.57 -5.80 -8.65
C GLU A 89 -21.36 -6.78 -7.76
N ARG A 90 -21.68 -7.96 -8.33
CA ARG A 90 -22.43 -9.00 -7.64
C ARG A 90 -21.61 -9.77 -6.62
N LEU A 91 -20.35 -10.01 -6.91
CA LEU A 91 -19.50 -10.85 -6.08
C LEU A 91 -19.35 -10.24 -4.69
N GLN A 92 -19.59 -11.02 -3.63
CA GLN A 92 -19.50 -10.60 -2.23
C GLN A 92 -20.44 -9.44 -1.85
N ASN A 93 -21.51 -9.20 -2.62
CA ASN A 93 -22.47 -8.12 -2.40
C ASN A 93 -23.90 -8.67 -2.18
N PRO A 94 -24.32 -8.93 -0.93
CA PRO A 94 -25.64 -9.47 -0.63
C PRO A 94 -26.78 -8.52 -0.96
N ARG A 95 -26.49 -7.21 -1.07
CA ARG A 95 -27.49 -6.18 -1.46
C ARG A 95 -27.46 -5.82 -2.94
N PHE A 96 -26.81 -6.64 -3.76
CA PHE A 96 -26.67 -6.36 -5.19
C PHE A 96 -28.03 -6.06 -5.88
N GLY A 97 -29.12 -6.69 -5.44
CA GLY A 97 -30.48 -6.43 -5.95
C GLY A 97 -31.05 -5.04 -5.64
N GLU A 98 -30.47 -4.26 -4.70
CA GLU A 98 -30.90 -2.89 -4.38
C GLU A 98 -30.41 -1.86 -5.43
N HIS A 99 -29.41 -2.23 -6.24
CA HIS A 99 -28.90 -1.48 -7.39
C HIS A 99 -28.84 0.05 -7.18
N ALA A 100 -29.67 0.81 -7.92
CA ALA A 100 -29.61 2.27 -7.95
C ALA A 100 -29.87 2.93 -6.59
N SER A 101 -30.71 2.35 -5.73
CA SER A 101 -31.02 2.93 -4.41
C SER A 101 -29.83 2.88 -3.46
N TRP A 102 -29.13 1.75 -3.41
CA TRP A 102 -27.91 1.61 -2.61
C TRP A 102 -26.80 2.51 -3.14
N CYS A 103 -26.54 2.41 -4.46
CA CYS A 103 -25.48 3.16 -5.11
C CYS A 103 -25.67 4.68 -4.97
N LYS A 104 -26.92 5.15 -5.16
CA LYS A 104 -27.25 6.57 -5.04
C LYS A 104 -26.89 7.13 -3.65
N ARG A 105 -27.19 6.38 -2.58
CA ARG A 105 -26.85 6.79 -1.21
C ARG A 105 -25.33 6.90 -0.99
N PHE A 106 -24.56 5.94 -1.51
CA PHE A 106 -23.10 5.99 -1.44
C PHE A 106 -22.55 7.21 -2.21
N LEU A 107 -22.98 7.38 -3.46
CA LEU A 107 -22.54 8.46 -4.34
C LEU A 107 -22.88 9.85 -3.78
N ASP A 108 -24.12 10.01 -3.26
CA ASP A 108 -24.55 11.24 -2.60
C ASP A 108 -23.69 11.56 -1.38
N ARG A 109 -23.36 10.55 -0.57
CA ARG A 109 -22.50 10.72 0.60
C ARG A 109 -21.10 11.18 0.23
N VAL A 110 -20.49 10.59 -0.80
CA VAL A 110 -19.17 11.03 -1.28
C VAL A 110 -19.24 12.46 -1.79
N LYS A 111 -20.24 12.79 -2.59
CA LYS A 111 -20.47 14.16 -3.08
C LYS A 111 -20.69 15.16 -1.95
N GLU A 112 -21.52 14.82 -0.96
CA GLU A 112 -21.77 15.66 0.23
C GLU A 112 -20.48 16.03 0.95
N LYS A 113 -19.58 15.05 1.12
CA LYS A 113 -18.36 15.22 1.91
C LYS A 113 -17.20 15.86 1.14
N THR A 114 -17.18 15.73 -0.19
CA THR A 114 -16.03 16.17 -0.99
C THR A 114 -16.35 17.29 -1.98
N GLY A 115 -17.63 17.50 -2.30
CA GLY A 115 -18.04 18.33 -3.42
C GLY A 115 -17.81 17.70 -4.80
N ILE A 116 -17.16 16.53 -4.86
CA ILE A 116 -16.81 15.81 -6.09
C ILE A 116 -17.93 14.81 -6.40
N LYS A 117 -18.40 14.77 -7.64
CA LYS A 117 -19.32 13.73 -8.11
C LYS A 117 -18.51 12.49 -8.50
N PRO A 118 -18.62 11.37 -7.78
CA PRO A 118 -17.91 10.15 -8.17
C PRO A 118 -18.52 9.52 -9.42
N LEU A 119 -17.72 8.69 -10.11
CA LEU A 119 -18.24 7.79 -11.12
C LEU A 119 -18.82 6.52 -10.47
N ILE A 120 -19.65 5.81 -11.24
CA ILE A 120 -20.09 4.47 -10.90
C ILE A 120 -19.60 3.49 -11.96
N TYR A 121 -18.93 2.41 -11.51
CA TYR A 121 -18.56 1.29 -12.36
C TYR A 121 -19.59 0.17 -12.24
N MET A 122 -19.96 -0.40 -13.37
CA MET A 122 -20.75 -1.62 -13.47
C MET A 122 -20.63 -2.24 -14.86
N SER A 123 -20.90 -3.54 -14.97
CA SER A 123 -20.95 -4.18 -16.26
C SER A 123 -22.18 -3.75 -17.08
N ALA A 124 -22.09 -3.78 -18.40
CA ALA A 124 -23.18 -3.49 -19.33
C ALA A 124 -24.41 -4.39 -19.12
N SER A 125 -24.24 -5.58 -18.54
CA SER A 125 -25.35 -6.45 -18.16
C SER A 125 -26.13 -5.91 -16.97
N VAL A 126 -25.45 -5.30 -15.99
CA VAL A 126 -26.09 -4.72 -14.78
C VAL A 126 -26.93 -3.50 -15.12
N LEU A 127 -26.53 -2.72 -16.12
CA LEU A 127 -27.35 -1.59 -16.60
C LEU A 127 -28.77 -1.99 -16.99
N ARG A 128 -28.97 -3.23 -17.48
CA ARG A 128 -30.27 -3.74 -17.89
C ARG A 128 -31.11 -4.35 -16.76
N MET A 129 -30.54 -4.48 -15.57
CA MET A 129 -31.20 -5.15 -14.42
C MET A 129 -32.09 -4.20 -13.61
N ALA A 130 -31.90 -2.88 -13.73
CA ALA A 130 -32.61 -1.90 -12.90
C ALA A 130 -32.82 -0.56 -13.65
N ASP A 131 -33.68 0.28 -13.11
CA ASP A 131 -33.77 1.68 -13.49
C ASP A 131 -32.70 2.51 -12.79
N TRP A 132 -31.74 2.99 -13.56
CA TRP A 132 -30.64 3.82 -13.10
C TRP A 132 -30.88 5.32 -13.24
N SER A 133 -32.10 5.73 -13.60
CA SER A 133 -32.43 7.14 -13.86
C SER A 133 -32.12 8.05 -12.67
N SER A 134 -32.32 7.58 -11.45
CA SER A 134 -32.02 8.37 -10.25
C SER A 134 -30.53 8.70 -10.11
N VAL A 135 -29.66 7.81 -10.58
CA VAL A 135 -28.18 7.99 -10.56
C VAL A 135 -27.75 8.87 -11.72
N SER A 136 -28.20 8.56 -12.94
CA SER A 136 -27.89 9.31 -14.15
C SER A 136 -28.38 10.76 -14.09
N ASN A 137 -29.63 11.00 -13.63
CA ASN A 137 -30.20 12.34 -13.50
C ASN A 137 -29.52 13.20 -12.41
N ALA A 138 -28.83 12.57 -11.44
CA ALA A 138 -27.99 13.26 -10.49
C ALA A 138 -26.60 13.63 -11.06
N ASP A 139 -26.38 13.28 -12.35
CA ASP A 139 -25.17 13.57 -13.11
C ASP A 139 -23.93 12.88 -12.52
N TYR A 140 -24.10 11.63 -12.05
CA TYR A 140 -22.99 10.74 -11.74
C TYR A 140 -22.53 10.07 -13.03
N GLY A 141 -21.24 10.17 -13.33
CA GLY A 141 -20.69 9.63 -14.56
C GLY A 141 -20.58 8.10 -14.54
N LEU A 142 -20.63 7.49 -15.73
CA LEU A 142 -20.59 6.04 -15.88
C LEU A 142 -19.19 5.56 -16.29
N TRP A 143 -18.69 4.56 -15.59
CA TRP A 143 -17.63 3.66 -16.05
C TRP A 143 -18.27 2.30 -16.33
N VAL A 144 -18.42 1.97 -17.61
CA VAL A 144 -19.06 0.73 -18.03
C VAL A 144 -18.03 -0.35 -18.32
N ALA A 145 -18.28 -1.58 -17.90
CA ALA A 145 -17.50 -2.74 -18.32
C ALA A 145 -18.26 -3.57 -19.34
N GLY A 146 -17.56 -3.97 -20.39
CA GLY A 146 -18.10 -4.86 -21.41
C GLY A 146 -17.01 -5.21 -22.41
N TYR A 147 -16.84 -6.49 -22.67
CA TYR A 147 -15.71 -7.09 -23.35
C TYR A 147 -16.13 -7.71 -24.69
N PRO A 148 -16.15 -6.94 -25.81
CA PRO A 148 -16.63 -7.44 -27.08
C PRO A 148 -15.81 -8.62 -27.63
N ASP A 149 -14.49 -8.55 -27.50
CA ASP A 149 -13.56 -9.59 -27.94
C ASP A 149 -12.55 -10.00 -26.85
N ASN A 150 -12.51 -9.27 -25.76
CA ASN A 150 -11.67 -9.52 -24.58
C ASN A 150 -10.19 -9.77 -24.89
N ARG A 151 -9.63 -9.07 -25.88
CA ARG A 151 -8.21 -9.18 -26.26
C ARG A 151 -7.33 -8.27 -25.42
N ASP A 152 -6.20 -8.78 -24.97
CA ASP A 152 -5.17 -8.00 -24.31
C ASP A 152 -4.41 -7.13 -25.34
N SER A 153 -5.03 -6.04 -25.77
CA SER A 153 -4.50 -5.14 -26.77
C SER A 153 -4.92 -3.70 -26.49
N TRP A 154 -4.12 -2.75 -26.96
CA TRP A 154 -4.51 -1.33 -27.04
C TRP A 154 -5.35 -1.01 -28.30
N ASP A 155 -5.70 -2.01 -29.11
CA ASP A 155 -6.65 -1.86 -30.20
C ASP A 155 -8.06 -1.85 -29.63
N ILE A 156 -8.66 -0.67 -29.60
CA ILE A 156 -9.98 -0.46 -28.97
C ILE A 156 -11.06 -0.99 -29.91
N PRO A 157 -11.86 -1.97 -29.47
CA PRO A 157 -12.97 -2.48 -30.29
C PRO A 157 -14.09 -1.45 -30.44
N ASN A 158 -15.06 -1.71 -31.32
CA ASN A 158 -16.28 -0.93 -31.36
C ASN A 158 -17.11 -1.16 -30.11
N PHE A 159 -17.71 -0.10 -29.55
CA PHE A 159 -18.58 -0.19 -28.40
C PHE A 159 -20.00 -0.67 -28.80
N PRO A 160 -20.42 -1.89 -28.43
CA PRO A 160 -21.69 -2.44 -28.91
C PRO A 160 -22.85 -2.37 -27.90
N TYR A 161 -22.66 -1.75 -26.74
CA TYR A 161 -23.60 -1.84 -25.61
C TYR A 161 -24.52 -0.62 -25.51
N SER A 162 -25.78 -0.85 -25.09
CA SER A 162 -26.64 0.23 -24.63
C SER A 162 -26.24 0.65 -23.21
N ILE A 163 -26.14 1.95 -22.99
CA ILE A 163 -25.78 2.53 -21.68
C ILE A 163 -26.91 3.37 -21.09
N ARG A 164 -28.14 3.23 -21.61
CA ARG A 164 -29.30 3.94 -21.06
C ARG A 164 -29.45 3.66 -19.55
N PRO A 165 -29.75 4.70 -18.74
CA PRO A 165 -30.20 6.04 -19.10
C PRO A 165 -29.09 7.06 -19.41
N TRP A 166 -27.80 6.72 -19.28
CA TRP A 166 -26.73 7.63 -19.66
C TRP A 166 -26.70 7.83 -21.19
N ASN A 167 -26.28 9.01 -21.63
CA ASN A 167 -26.11 9.33 -23.05
C ASN A 167 -24.67 9.09 -23.53
N PHE A 168 -23.72 9.04 -22.60
CA PHE A 168 -22.30 8.74 -22.85
C PHE A 168 -21.69 8.08 -21.62
N TYR A 169 -20.60 7.35 -21.81
CA TYR A 169 -19.76 6.85 -20.72
C TYR A 169 -18.53 7.73 -20.53
N ALA A 170 -18.14 7.96 -19.28
CA ALA A 170 -16.87 8.63 -18.99
C ALA A 170 -15.70 7.66 -19.20
N LEU A 171 -15.86 6.42 -18.73
CA LEU A 171 -14.87 5.35 -18.84
C LEU A 171 -15.51 4.08 -19.40
N TRP A 172 -14.73 3.31 -20.14
CA TRP A 172 -15.09 1.98 -20.61
C TRP A 172 -13.93 1.00 -20.39
N GLN A 173 -14.16 -0.02 -19.57
CA GLN A 173 -13.30 -1.19 -19.43
C GLN A 173 -13.69 -2.17 -20.55
N TYR A 174 -12.82 -2.29 -21.56
CA TYR A 174 -13.14 -3.05 -22.77
C TYR A 174 -12.51 -4.43 -22.83
N THR A 175 -11.59 -4.74 -21.90
CA THR A 175 -11.02 -6.07 -21.73
C THR A 175 -10.59 -6.30 -20.28
N SER A 176 -10.72 -7.56 -19.85
CA SER A 176 -10.16 -8.08 -18.59
C SER A 176 -9.36 -9.36 -18.83
N SER A 177 -8.76 -9.49 -19.97
CA SER A 177 -8.05 -10.59 -20.63
C SER A 177 -7.45 -11.65 -19.70
N GLY A 178 -8.31 -12.57 -19.23
CA GLY A 178 -7.88 -13.71 -18.43
C GLY A 178 -7.27 -13.35 -17.08
N GLY A 179 -7.60 -12.17 -16.50
CA GLY A 179 -7.13 -11.71 -15.20
C GLY A 179 -5.70 -11.18 -15.19
N ARG A 180 -5.13 -10.86 -16.35
CA ARG A 180 -3.77 -10.30 -16.44
C ARG A 180 -3.75 -8.79 -16.22
N LEU A 181 -4.53 -8.05 -17.01
CA LEU A 181 -4.57 -6.59 -16.92
C LEU A 181 -5.88 -6.07 -17.53
N ASP A 182 -6.64 -5.34 -16.72
CA ASP A 182 -7.83 -4.66 -17.19
C ASP A 182 -7.42 -3.39 -17.93
N ARG A 183 -8.01 -3.19 -19.13
CA ARG A 183 -7.72 -2.03 -19.99
C ARG A 183 -8.95 -1.19 -20.17
N ASP A 184 -8.73 0.11 -20.07
CA ASP A 184 -9.75 1.12 -20.07
C ASP A 184 -9.46 2.20 -21.09
N ILE A 185 -10.53 2.88 -21.47
CA ILE A 185 -10.45 4.18 -22.13
C ILE A 185 -11.26 5.20 -21.36
N PHE A 186 -10.75 6.42 -21.31
CA PHE A 186 -11.48 7.59 -20.85
C PHE A 186 -11.91 8.42 -22.07
N SER A 187 -13.21 8.77 -22.14
CA SER A 187 -13.82 9.46 -23.29
C SER A 187 -13.51 10.96 -23.33
N GLY A 188 -12.43 11.42 -22.73
CA GLY A 188 -12.07 12.83 -22.62
C GLY A 188 -10.58 13.08 -22.84
N THR A 189 -10.18 14.31 -22.55
CA THR A 189 -8.79 14.78 -22.51
C THR A 189 -8.24 14.72 -21.09
N ARG A 190 -6.96 15.04 -20.91
CA ARG A 190 -6.33 15.16 -19.59
C ARG A 190 -6.99 16.25 -18.73
N GLU A 191 -7.37 17.36 -19.35
CA GLU A 191 -8.08 18.48 -18.69
C GLU A 191 -9.50 18.07 -18.28
N ALA A 192 -10.18 17.25 -19.08
CA ALA A 192 -11.49 16.69 -18.72
C ALA A 192 -11.35 15.73 -17.52
N TRP A 193 -10.29 14.91 -17.46
CA TRP A 193 -9.99 14.07 -16.30
C TRP A 193 -9.84 14.92 -15.03
N ASP A 194 -9.08 16.01 -15.11
CA ASP A 194 -8.85 16.91 -13.97
C ASP A 194 -10.15 17.52 -13.46
N LYS A 195 -11.10 17.84 -14.34
CA LYS A 195 -12.42 18.32 -13.95
C LYS A 195 -13.27 17.28 -13.24
N TYR A 196 -13.11 15.98 -13.57
CA TYR A 196 -13.75 14.91 -12.82
C TYR A 196 -13.14 14.73 -11.44
N ALA A 197 -11.81 14.81 -11.35
CA ALA A 197 -11.08 14.67 -10.08
C ALA A 197 -11.24 15.91 -9.17
N ASN A 198 -11.33 17.10 -9.77
CA ASN A 198 -11.37 18.38 -9.06
C ASN A 198 -12.24 19.42 -9.80
N PRO A 199 -13.56 19.34 -9.69
CA PRO A 199 -14.46 20.24 -10.42
C PRO A 199 -14.32 21.71 -10.01
N SER A 200 -13.88 22.00 -8.80
CA SER A 200 -13.69 23.36 -8.29
C SER A 200 -12.41 24.03 -8.79
N GLY A 201 -11.43 23.25 -9.28
CA GLY A 201 -10.10 23.73 -9.58
C GLY A 201 -9.32 24.27 -8.37
N ALA A 202 -9.89 24.10 -7.17
CA ALA A 202 -9.20 24.49 -5.95
C ALA A 202 -7.92 23.63 -5.80
N PRO A 203 -6.82 24.16 -5.22
CA PRO A 203 -5.68 23.32 -4.89
C PRO A 203 -6.16 22.10 -4.11
N ALA A 204 -5.71 20.92 -4.54
CA ALA A 204 -6.01 19.70 -3.76
C ALA A 204 -5.66 19.98 -2.29
N PRO A 205 -6.46 19.56 -1.31
CA PRO A 205 -6.09 19.70 0.08
C PRO A 205 -4.67 19.18 0.21
N ALA A 206 -3.79 19.95 0.87
CA ALA A 206 -2.45 19.44 1.17
C ALA A 206 -2.65 18.03 1.77
N PRO A 207 -1.89 17.01 1.31
CA PRO A 207 -2.04 15.67 1.83
C PRO A 207 -2.12 15.81 3.35
N ALA A 208 -3.19 15.31 3.95
CA ALA A 208 -3.20 15.17 5.40
C ALA A 208 -1.87 14.50 5.73
N PRO A 209 -1.05 15.02 6.66
CA PRO A 209 0.25 14.47 6.92
C PRO A 209 0.04 12.97 7.03
N SER A 210 0.62 12.22 6.10
CA SER A 210 0.64 10.76 6.19
C SER A 210 1.02 10.48 7.64
N PRO A 211 0.30 9.64 8.38
CA PRO A 211 0.68 9.36 9.76
C PRO A 211 2.17 9.11 9.72
N ALA A 212 2.93 9.95 10.43
CA ALA A 212 4.39 9.98 10.34
C ALA A 212 4.84 8.52 10.37
N LYS A 213 5.60 8.09 9.35
CA LYS A 213 6.05 6.70 9.30
C LYS A 213 6.62 6.38 10.67
N LYS A 214 6.08 5.36 11.31
CA LYS A 214 6.56 4.93 12.62
C LYS A 214 8.05 4.72 12.54
N SER A 215 8.77 5.09 13.58
CA SER A 215 10.20 4.80 13.66
C SER A 215 10.42 3.29 13.69
N ASN A 216 11.60 2.84 13.28
CA ASN A 216 11.94 1.42 13.38
C ASN A 216 11.90 0.95 14.85
N GLU A 217 12.16 1.82 15.81
CA GLU A 217 12.07 1.58 17.24
C GLU A 217 10.63 1.33 17.70
N ASP A 218 9.66 2.14 17.24
CA ASP A 218 8.24 1.95 17.53
C ASP A 218 7.73 0.65 16.92
N LEU A 219 8.10 0.40 15.66
CA LEU A 219 7.77 -0.84 14.98
C LEU A 219 8.36 -2.06 15.69
N ALA A 220 9.61 -2.00 16.14
CA ALA A 220 10.23 -3.07 16.91
C ALA A 220 9.47 -3.33 18.22
N THR A 221 8.99 -2.27 18.88
CA THR A 221 8.15 -2.39 20.08
C THR A 221 6.83 -3.09 19.77
N GLU A 222 6.18 -2.74 18.66
CA GLU A 222 4.95 -3.38 18.20
C GLU A 222 5.18 -4.85 17.79
N VAL A 223 6.31 -5.14 17.16
CA VAL A 223 6.72 -6.51 16.81
C VAL A 223 6.89 -7.36 18.06
N ILE A 224 7.56 -6.85 19.10
CA ILE A 224 7.75 -7.54 20.39
C ILE A 224 6.40 -7.80 21.07
N ARG A 225 5.42 -6.90 20.90
CA ARG A 225 4.04 -7.07 21.39
C ARG A 225 3.20 -8.01 20.54
N GLY A 226 3.74 -8.58 19.45
CA GLY A 226 3.06 -9.53 18.59
C GLY A 226 2.11 -8.92 17.55
N LEU A 227 2.06 -7.59 17.41
CA LEU A 227 1.10 -6.89 16.54
C LEU A 227 1.37 -7.11 15.03
N TRP A 228 2.53 -7.60 14.67
CA TRP A 228 2.97 -7.79 13.28
C TRP A 228 3.05 -9.27 12.86
N GLY A 229 2.56 -10.21 13.68
CA GLY A 229 2.67 -11.65 13.41
C GLY A 229 4.10 -12.18 13.58
N ASN A 230 4.39 -13.37 12.99
CA ASN A 230 5.68 -14.04 13.14
C ASN A 230 6.28 -14.47 11.80
N GLY A 231 7.61 -14.63 11.76
CA GLY A 231 8.32 -15.19 10.62
C GLY A 231 8.02 -14.47 9.29
N GLN A 232 7.65 -15.24 8.27
CA GLN A 232 7.35 -14.71 6.94
C GLN A 232 6.12 -13.77 6.91
N GLU A 233 5.12 -14.03 7.75
CA GLU A 233 3.95 -13.15 7.87
C GLU A 233 4.36 -11.75 8.33
N ARG A 234 5.19 -11.65 9.37
CA ARG A 234 5.75 -10.38 9.84
C ARG A 234 6.47 -9.63 8.74
N ARG A 235 7.32 -10.34 8.02
CA ARG A 235 8.07 -9.75 6.90
C ARG A 235 7.12 -9.18 5.85
N ASN A 236 6.16 -9.98 5.39
CA ASN A 236 5.21 -9.57 4.38
C ASN A 236 4.40 -8.34 4.82
N ARG A 237 3.96 -8.29 6.09
CA ARG A 237 3.16 -7.18 6.63
C ARG A 237 3.97 -5.89 6.74
N LEU A 238 5.21 -5.95 7.23
CA LEU A 238 6.09 -4.78 7.34
C LEU A 238 6.48 -4.24 5.96
N GLU A 239 6.86 -5.12 5.03
CA GLU A 239 7.22 -4.74 3.66
C GLU A 239 6.00 -4.18 2.90
N ALA A 240 4.81 -4.77 3.06
CA ALA A 240 3.56 -4.25 2.49
C ALA A 240 3.19 -2.86 3.03
N ALA A 241 3.50 -2.59 4.29
CA ALA A 241 3.33 -1.27 4.91
C ALA A 241 4.46 -0.28 4.55
N GLY A 242 5.39 -0.66 3.67
CA GLY A 242 6.48 0.19 3.20
C GLY A 242 7.62 0.38 4.20
N TYR A 243 7.77 -0.53 5.16
CA TYR A 243 8.85 -0.53 6.14
C TYR A 243 9.98 -1.51 5.77
N ASN A 244 11.19 -1.21 6.22
CA ASN A 244 12.32 -2.11 6.05
C ASN A 244 12.29 -3.20 7.14
N TYR A 245 11.82 -4.40 6.78
CA TYR A 245 11.76 -5.54 7.69
C TYR A 245 13.09 -5.81 8.40
N TYR A 246 14.21 -5.80 7.67
CA TYR A 246 15.51 -6.14 8.25
C TYR A 246 15.96 -5.13 9.29
N ALA A 247 15.76 -3.83 9.04
CA ALA A 247 16.08 -2.78 10.01
C ALA A 247 15.25 -2.92 11.31
N VAL A 248 13.95 -3.19 11.18
CA VAL A 248 13.07 -3.41 12.34
C VAL A 248 13.46 -4.69 13.08
N GLN A 249 13.71 -5.79 12.35
CA GLN A 249 14.03 -7.09 12.95
C GLN A 249 15.40 -7.05 13.67
N GLN A 250 16.34 -6.27 13.19
CA GLN A 250 17.63 -6.09 13.88
C GLN A 250 17.41 -5.47 15.26
N ILE A 251 16.63 -4.41 15.37
CA ILE A 251 16.31 -3.78 16.66
C ILE A 251 15.57 -4.75 17.59
N VAL A 252 14.65 -5.54 17.04
CA VAL A 252 13.96 -6.60 17.82
C VAL A 252 14.97 -7.60 18.36
N ASN A 253 15.90 -8.08 17.54
CA ASN A 253 16.92 -9.03 17.94
C ASN A 253 17.84 -8.45 19.02
N ASP A 254 18.27 -7.19 18.85
CA ASP A 254 19.12 -6.50 19.83
C ASP A 254 18.43 -6.32 21.19
N ARG A 255 17.13 -6.00 21.18
CA ARG A 255 16.33 -5.84 22.42
C ARG A 255 16.00 -7.15 23.12
N LEU A 256 15.87 -8.25 22.35
CA LEU A 256 15.59 -9.59 22.86
C LEU A 256 16.84 -10.41 23.10
N ALA A 257 18.01 -9.94 22.63
CA ALA A 257 19.27 -10.59 22.94
C ALA A 257 19.47 -10.60 24.46
N PRO A 258 19.82 -11.74 25.07
CA PRO A 258 20.19 -11.76 26.45
C PRO A 258 21.30 -10.74 26.67
N ALA A 259 21.14 -9.88 27.67
CA ALA A 259 22.17 -8.91 28.02
C ALA A 259 23.51 -9.65 28.05
N ARG A 260 24.44 -9.30 27.17
CA ARG A 260 25.80 -9.82 27.27
C ARG A 260 26.25 -9.46 28.64
N ARG A 261 26.22 -10.44 29.57
CA ARG A 261 26.96 -10.31 30.81
C ARG A 261 28.41 -10.18 30.37
N ASP A 262 28.97 -9.00 30.58
CA ASP A 262 30.41 -8.84 30.40
C ASP A 262 31.07 -9.69 31.51
N THR A 263 31.30 -10.94 31.17
CA THR A 263 32.00 -11.89 32.07
C THR A 263 33.48 -11.69 31.96
N ALA A 264 33.92 -10.43 31.83
CA ALA A 264 35.33 -10.08 31.80
C ALA A 264 35.98 -10.56 33.09
N GLU A 265 36.86 -11.55 32.96
CA GLU A 265 37.65 -12.05 34.05
C GLU A 265 39.04 -11.38 34.00
N TYR A 266 39.49 -10.91 35.16
CA TYR A 266 40.73 -10.18 35.25
C TYR A 266 41.69 -10.90 36.20
N TYR A 267 42.99 -10.83 35.89
CA TYR A 267 44.07 -11.32 36.71
C TYR A 267 45.02 -10.16 37.10
N ILE A 268 45.49 -10.16 38.30
CA ILE A 268 46.53 -9.21 38.76
C ILE A 268 47.88 -9.92 38.64
N VAL A 269 48.75 -9.37 37.82
CA VAL A 269 50.10 -9.90 37.57
C VAL A 269 50.92 -9.95 38.85
N LYS A 270 51.53 -11.07 39.14
CA LYS A 270 52.43 -11.29 40.31
C LYS A 270 53.89 -11.27 39.87
N PRO A 271 54.83 -11.05 40.81
CA PRO A 271 56.26 -11.18 40.53
C PRO A 271 56.58 -12.54 39.93
N GLY A 272 57.33 -12.58 38.78
CA GLY A 272 57.68 -13.80 38.06
C GLY A 272 56.66 -14.30 37.03
N ASP A 273 55.47 -13.66 36.93
CA ASP A 273 54.49 -14.03 35.91
C ASP A 273 54.95 -13.61 34.49
N THR A 274 54.50 -14.39 33.52
CA THR A 274 54.54 -14.02 32.10
C THR A 274 53.17 -14.11 31.51
N LEU A 275 52.88 -13.33 30.48
CA LEU A 275 51.56 -13.44 29.80
C LEU A 275 51.28 -14.82 29.26
N TRP A 276 52.32 -15.55 28.85
CA TRP A 276 52.23 -16.93 28.40
C TRP A 276 51.76 -17.87 29.53
N ALA A 277 52.37 -17.78 30.71
CA ALA A 277 52.00 -18.61 31.88
C ALA A 277 50.59 -18.29 32.39
N ILE A 278 50.20 -17.01 32.37
CA ILE A 278 48.85 -16.58 32.70
C ILE A 278 47.85 -17.15 31.68
N ALA A 279 48.14 -17.06 30.38
CA ALA A 279 47.30 -17.59 29.31
C ALA A 279 47.04 -19.09 29.43
N GLN A 280 48.09 -19.89 29.75
CA GLN A 280 47.93 -21.33 29.99
C GLN A 280 47.00 -21.65 31.17
N ARG A 281 47.07 -20.87 32.24
CA ARG A 281 46.19 -21.02 33.42
C ARG A 281 44.73 -20.76 33.13
N TYR A 282 44.43 -19.82 32.21
CA TYR A 282 43.06 -19.39 31.88
C TYR A 282 42.56 -20.00 30.55
N GLY A 283 43.31 -20.94 29.94
CA GLY A 283 42.89 -21.63 28.71
C GLY A 283 42.76 -20.70 27.49
N THR A 284 43.60 -19.68 27.41
CA THR A 284 43.63 -18.68 26.35
C THR A 284 45.05 -18.53 25.76
N THR A 285 45.27 -17.52 24.90
CA THR A 285 46.58 -17.20 24.35
C THR A 285 47.11 -15.90 24.89
N TYR A 286 48.44 -15.75 24.98
CA TYR A 286 49.04 -14.50 25.43
C TYR A 286 48.75 -13.33 24.49
N GLN A 287 48.55 -13.61 23.19
CA GLN A 287 48.13 -12.63 22.20
C GLN A 287 46.75 -12.09 22.53
N GLU A 288 45.83 -12.98 22.90
CA GLU A 288 44.45 -12.59 23.26
C GLU A 288 44.42 -11.79 24.55
N ILE A 289 45.19 -12.18 25.58
CA ILE A 289 45.33 -11.38 26.81
C ILE A 289 45.89 -10.00 26.50
N ALA A 290 46.93 -9.92 25.66
CA ALA A 290 47.55 -8.67 25.25
C ALA A 290 46.52 -7.77 24.51
N ARG A 291 45.79 -8.34 23.56
CA ARG A 291 44.75 -7.64 22.81
C ARG A 291 43.64 -7.10 23.74
N LEU A 292 43.08 -7.94 24.60
CA LEU A 292 42.00 -7.58 25.54
C LEU A 292 42.47 -6.56 26.59
N SER A 293 43.77 -6.53 26.92
CA SER A 293 44.31 -5.63 27.95
C SER A 293 45.03 -4.40 27.36
N GLY A 294 45.04 -4.23 26.02
CA GLY A 294 45.70 -3.09 25.37
C GLY A 294 47.22 -3.10 25.51
N ILE A 295 47.87 -4.30 25.65
CA ILE A 295 49.30 -4.45 25.85
C ILE A 295 50.00 -4.56 24.49
N SER A 296 50.76 -3.55 24.12
CA SER A 296 51.47 -3.51 22.83
C SER A 296 52.70 -4.43 22.79
N ASN A 297 53.36 -4.64 23.91
CA ASN A 297 54.49 -5.57 24.03
C ASN A 297 54.18 -6.68 25.05
N PRO A 298 53.82 -7.90 24.59
CA PRO A 298 53.43 -9.01 25.46
C PRO A 298 54.57 -9.49 26.40
N SER A 299 55.81 -9.15 26.12
CA SER A 299 56.95 -9.50 26.96
C SER A 299 57.20 -8.50 28.12
N LEU A 300 56.44 -7.39 28.13
CA LEU A 300 56.63 -6.32 29.11
C LEU A 300 55.34 -6.16 29.95
N ILE A 301 55.28 -6.90 31.04
CA ILE A 301 54.24 -6.79 32.08
C ILE A 301 54.85 -6.57 33.44
N PHE A 302 54.11 -5.95 34.35
CA PHE A 302 54.59 -5.56 35.63
C PHE A 302 53.74 -6.17 36.76
N PRO A 303 54.37 -6.56 37.92
CA PRO A 303 53.61 -6.93 39.09
C PRO A 303 52.63 -5.84 39.50
N GLY A 304 51.36 -6.24 39.79
CA GLY A 304 50.25 -5.32 40.09
C GLY A 304 49.45 -4.89 38.87
N GLN A 305 49.94 -5.16 37.67
CA GLN A 305 49.18 -4.85 36.41
C GLN A 305 47.92 -5.73 36.31
N LYS A 306 46.76 -5.11 36.04
CA LYS A 306 45.50 -5.83 35.82
C LYS A 306 45.37 -6.17 34.35
N VAL A 307 45.24 -7.47 34.03
CA VAL A 307 45.09 -7.97 32.68
C VAL A 307 43.76 -8.70 32.55
N ARG A 308 43.07 -8.52 31.40
CA ARG A 308 41.83 -9.21 31.11
C ARG A 308 42.15 -10.58 30.50
N VAL A 309 41.65 -11.66 31.14
CA VAL A 309 41.94 -13.04 30.76
C VAL A 309 40.79 -13.74 30.05
N LYS A 310 39.61 -13.14 30.10
CA LYS A 310 38.40 -13.53 29.35
C LYS A 310 37.57 -12.31 28.95
#